data_547ec63a08cddc013ef85cbca91c47ab
#
_entry.id   547ec63a08cddc013ef85cbca91c47ab
#
_cell.length_a   1.000
_cell.length_b   1.000
_cell.length_c   1.000
_cell.angle_alpha   90.00
_cell.angle_beta   90.00
_cell.angle_gamma   90.00
#
_symmetry.space_group_name_H-M   'P 1'
#
loop_
_entity.id
_entity.type
_entity.pdbx_description
1 polymer ?
#
loop_
_entity_poly.entity_id
_entity_poly.type
_entity_poly.pdbx_seq_one_letter_code
_entity_poly.pdbx_strand_id
1 'polypeptide(L)'
;MTKFKDHFSGHAVEYAKFRPHYPDKLFEYLALISPRHELAWDCATGNGQAAVGLARHFDSVIATDASAQQIASAELNDRISYRVAPAEASGIDSASVDLILVGQALHWFDIDRFFTEAKRVLKENGALAISSYNVLEIAPEIDAIIWEFYRETTGPFWPPERELVETDYKSIRFPFAELSPTRFEMRERWNLHQLAGYLRTWSATQKFIGARGFDPVDSVAEELWTVWKNPEEVREIKWPLHLRVGVSKRR
;
A
#
# COMPACT_ATOMS: atom_id res chain seq x y z
N MET A 1 -1.22 5.02 24.46
CA MET A 1 -0.62 4.07 23.49
C MET A 1 -1.76 3.47 22.71
N THR A 2 -1.95 3.87 21.46
CA THR A 2 -2.91 3.24 20.53
C THR A 2 -2.43 1.82 20.28
N LYS A 3 -3.27 0.83 20.59
CA LYS A 3 -2.93 -0.58 20.42
C LYS A 3 -2.87 -0.86 18.91
N PHE A 4 -1.71 -1.29 18.38
CA PHE A 4 -1.57 -1.74 16.99
C PHE A 4 -2.66 -2.76 16.66
N LYS A 5 -3.45 -2.47 15.61
CA LYS A 5 -4.50 -3.38 15.13
C LYS A 5 -3.90 -4.23 14.01
N ASP A 6 -3.53 -5.46 14.33
CA ASP A 6 -3.02 -6.41 13.34
C ASP A 6 -4.18 -6.96 12.48
N HIS A 7 -4.25 -6.52 11.23
CA HIS A 7 -5.26 -6.93 10.27
C HIS A 7 -4.74 -7.90 9.21
N PHE A 8 -3.44 -8.17 9.15
CA PHE A 8 -2.80 -8.80 7.99
C PHE A 8 -1.92 -10.01 8.29
N SER A 9 -1.54 -10.25 9.54
CA SER A 9 -0.58 -11.31 9.91
C SER A 9 -1.08 -12.73 9.63
N GLY A 10 -2.38 -12.98 9.66
CA GLY A 10 -2.95 -14.34 9.50
C GLY A 10 -2.90 -14.93 8.09
N HIS A 11 -2.63 -14.12 7.02
CA HIS A 11 -2.75 -14.51 5.62
C HIS A 11 -1.57 -14.00 4.75
N ALA A 12 -0.40 -13.81 5.35
CA ALA A 12 0.74 -13.14 4.71
C ALA A 12 1.19 -13.80 3.39
N VAL A 13 1.12 -15.13 3.26
CA VAL A 13 1.54 -15.87 2.05
C VAL A 13 0.58 -15.65 0.89
N GLU A 14 -0.73 -15.78 1.12
CA GLU A 14 -1.74 -15.51 0.08
C GLU A 14 -1.82 -14.03 -0.26
N TYR A 15 -1.65 -13.17 0.75
CA TYR A 15 -1.55 -11.74 0.57
C TYR A 15 -0.42 -11.36 -0.40
N ALA A 16 0.78 -11.92 -0.23
CA ALA A 16 1.91 -11.67 -1.10
C ALA A 16 1.66 -12.13 -2.55
N LYS A 17 0.94 -13.26 -2.73
CA LYS A 17 0.69 -13.87 -4.04
C LYS A 17 -0.30 -13.07 -4.91
N PHE A 18 -1.27 -12.41 -4.29
CA PHE A 18 -2.40 -11.79 -5.00
C PHE A 18 -2.44 -10.26 -4.86
N ARG A 19 -1.34 -9.60 -4.46
CA ARG A 19 -1.30 -8.13 -4.43
C ARG A 19 -0.66 -7.58 -5.69
N PRO A 20 -1.21 -6.47 -6.24
CA PRO A 20 -0.61 -5.84 -7.41
C PRO A 20 0.77 -5.27 -7.08
N HIS A 21 1.64 -5.23 -8.09
CA HIS A 21 2.98 -4.72 -7.97
C HIS A 21 3.05 -3.24 -8.34
N TYR A 22 3.87 -2.48 -7.60
CA TYR A 22 4.16 -1.11 -7.97
C TYR A 22 4.95 -1.06 -9.27
N PRO A 23 4.62 -0.13 -10.20
CA PRO A 23 5.34 -0.01 -11.46
C PRO A 23 6.76 0.54 -11.24
N ASP A 24 7.75 0.06 -12.00
CA ASP A 24 9.15 0.53 -11.92
C ASP A 24 9.26 2.06 -12.11
N LYS A 25 8.43 2.63 -12.97
CA LYS A 25 8.35 4.09 -13.20
C LYS A 25 8.01 4.90 -11.94
N LEU A 26 7.32 4.31 -10.95
CA LEU A 26 7.11 4.98 -9.67
C LEU A 26 8.44 5.17 -8.94
N PHE A 27 9.25 4.13 -8.86
CA PHE A 27 10.55 4.18 -8.17
C PHE A 27 11.56 5.08 -8.88
N GLU A 28 11.57 5.09 -10.23
CA GLU A 28 12.33 6.04 -11.03
C GLU A 28 11.95 7.48 -10.70
N TYR A 29 10.66 7.79 -10.65
CA TYR A 29 10.15 9.11 -10.28
C TYR A 29 10.54 9.49 -8.85
N LEU A 30 10.40 8.58 -7.88
CA LEU A 30 10.75 8.80 -6.49
C LEU A 30 12.25 9.07 -6.32
N ALA A 31 13.10 8.38 -7.07
CA ALA A 31 14.52 8.65 -7.11
C ALA A 31 14.81 10.04 -7.71
N LEU A 32 14.15 10.41 -8.82
CA LEU A 32 14.33 11.69 -9.48
C LEU A 32 14.04 12.91 -8.59
N ILE A 33 13.04 12.79 -7.70
CA ILE A 33 12.66 13.88 -6.78
C ILE A 33 13.46 13.90 -5.48
N SER A 34 14.28 12.88 -5.24
CA SER A 34 15.11 12.77 -4.05
C SER A 34 16.41 13.56 -4.22
N PRO A 35 16.91 14.28 -3.19
CA PRO A 35 18.13 15.09 -3.31
C PRO A 35 19.39 14.25 -3.51
N ARG A 36 19.38 13.03 -2.97
CA ARG A 36 20.43 12.01 -3.09
C ARG A 36 19.80 10.62 -3.06
N HIS A 37 20.59 9.59 -3.35
CA HIS A 37 20.13 8.20 -3.38
C HIS A 37 20.84 7.33 -2.33
N GLU A 38 21.21 7.91 -1.19
CA GLU A 38 21.98 7.23 -0.15
C GLU A 38 21.08 6.32 0.70
N LEU A 39 19.94 6.88 1.20
CA LEU A 39 19.05 6.16 2.10
C LEU A 39 17.58 6.46 1.81
N ALA A 40 16.81 5.42 1.55
CA ALA A 40 15.34 5.48 1.56
C ALA A 40 14.76 4.79 2.81
N TRP A 41 13.62 5.24 3.27
CA TRP A 41 12.80 4.59 4.30
C TRP A 41 11.46 4.15 3.71
N ASP A 42 11.23 2.84 3.66
CA ASP A 42 9.93 2.24 3.37
C ASP A 42 9.19 2.04 4.71
N CYS A 43 8.23 2.91 4.97
CA CYS A 43 7.51 2.98 6.24
C CYS A 43 6.19 2.20 6.16
N ALA A 44 5.98 1.27 7.07
CA ALA A 44 4.94 0.25 7.03
C ALA A 44 5.07 -0.63 5.77
N THR A 45 6.26 -1.21 5.63
CA THR A 45 6.73 -1.94 4.44
C THR A 45 5.93 -3.21 4.14
N GLY A 46 5.19 -3.73 5.13
CA GLY A 46 4.57 -5.05 5.02
C GLY A 46 5.61 -6.14 4.75
N ASN A 47 5.40 -6.89 3.69
CA ASN A 47 6.33 -7.94 3.24
C ASN A 47 7.52 -7.41 2.39
N GLY A 48 7.73 -6.10 2.30
CA GLY A 48 8.90 -5.52 1.65
C GLY A 48 8.78 -5.23 0.16
N GLN A 49 7.60 -5.35 -0.46
CA GLN A 49 7.44 -5.17 -1.91
C GLN A 49 7.97 -3.82 -2.40
N ALA A 50 7.63 -2.72 -1.72
CA ALA A 50 8.10 -1.39 -2.10
C ALA A 50 9.59 -1.20 -1.77
N ALA A 51 10.08 -1.76 -0.67
CA ALA A 51 11.50 -1.73 -0.31
C ALA A 51 12.39 -2.35 -1.40
N VAL A 52 11.97 -3.48 -1.99
CA VAL A 52 12.69 -4.12 -3.12
C VAL A 52 12.75 -3.21 -4.35
N GLY A 53 11.65 -2.49 -4.64
CA GLY A 53 11.63 -1.50 -5.70
C GLY A 53 12.59 -0.33 -5.44
N LEU A 54 12.58 0.21 -4.22
CA LEU A 54 13.48 1.29 -3.80
C LEU A 54 14.96 0.88 -3.82
N ALA A 55 15.28 -0.36 -3.45
CA ALA A 55 16.66 -0.87 -3.41
C ALA A 55 17.34 -0.92 -4.79
N ARG A 56 16.59 -0.77 -5.89
CA ARG A 56 17.16 -0.62 -7.25
C ARG A 56 17.71 0.77 -7.51
N HIS A 57 17.29 1.76 -6.72
CA HIS A 57 17.57 3.18 -6.96
C HIS A 57 18.32 3.86 -5.79
N PHE A 58 18.34 3.24 -4.61
CA PHE A 58 19.02 3.76 -3.43
C PHE A 58 20.14 2.80 -2.98
N ASP A 59 21.20 3.35 -2.42
CA ASP A 59 22.33 2.57 -1.90
C ASP A 59 21.89 1.67 -0.77
N SER A 60 21.00 2.15 0.09
CA SER A 60 20.38 1.38 1.17
C SER A 60 18.92 1.76 1.42
N VAL A 61 18.15 0.81 1.94
CA VAL A 61 16.76 0.99 2.34
C VAL A 61 16.60 0.51 3.78
N ILE A 62 16.00 1.33 4.63
CA ILE A 62 15.44 0.88 5.90
C ILE A 62 13.96 0.60 5.66
N ALA A 63 13.51 -0.60 5.96
CA ALA A 63 12.13 -1.03 5.80
C ALA A 63 11.56 -1.36 7.19
N THR A 64 10.54 -0.60 7.63
CA THR A 64 9.95 -0.78 8.96
C THR A 64 8.49 -1.19 8.87
N ASP A 65 8.08 -2.07 9.76
CA ASP A 65 6.67 -2.40 10.00
C ASP A 65 6.44 -2.65 11.49
N ALA A 66 5.25 -2.34 11.99
CA ALA A 66 4.90 -2.63 13.38
C ALA A 66 4.62 -4.13 13.63
N SER A 67 4.37 -4.90 12.56
CA SER A 67 4.15 -6.34 12.59
C SER A 67 5.46 -7.11 12.38
N ALA A 68 5.93 -7.82 13.41
CA ALA A 68 7.07 -8.72 13.31
C ALA A 68 6.84 -9.84 12.27
N GLN A 69 5.57 -10.25 12.08
CA GLN A 69 5.21 -11.31 11.15
C GLN A 69 5.32 -10.85 9.69
N GLN A 70 4.96 -9.59 9.39
CA GLN A 70 5.18 -9.00 8.08
C GLN A 70 6.67 -8.95 7.76
N ILE A 71 7.48 -8.45 8.69
CA ILE A 71 8.96 -8.41 8.54
C ILE A 71 9.53 -9.80 8.32
N ALA A 72 9.06 -10.81 9.05
CA ALA A 72 9.54 -12.19 8.91
C ALA A 72 9.20 -12.83 7.55
N SER A 73 8.20 -12.29 6.83
CA SER A 73 7.80 -12.76 5.50
C SER A 73 8.46 -11.98 4.35
N ALA A 74 9.30 -10.99 4.66
CA ALA A 74 9.93 -10.14 3.68
C ALA A 74 11.05 -10.86 2.91
N GLU A 75 11.22 -10.51 1.64
CA GLU A 75 12.28 -11.04 0.80
C GLU A 75 13.64 -10.46 1.23
N LEU A 76 14.63 -11.34 1.43
CA LEU A 76 15.99 -10.92 1.81
C LEU A 76 16.68 -10.19 0.66
N ASN A 77 17.28 -9.04 0.98
CA ASN A 77 18.05 -8.24 0.03
C ASN A 77 19.17 -7.51 0.78
N ASP A 78 20.39 -7.58 0.28
CA ASP A 78 21.58 -7.04 0.94
C ASP A 78 21.55 -5.50 1.12
N ARG A 79 20.71 -4.79 0.36
CA ARG A 79 20.51 -3.34 0.47
C ARG A 79 19.37 -2.96 1.41
N ILE A 80 18.61 -3.92 1.95
CA ILE A 80 17.44 -3.66 2.76
C ILE A 80 17.66 -4.09 4.21
N SER A 81 17.50 -3.16 5.14
CA SER A 81 17.49 -3.42 6.58
C SER A 81 16.06 -3.46 7.10
N TYR A 82 15.50 -4.64 7.31
CA TYR A 82 14.18 -4.83 7.89
C TYR A 82 14.19 -4.67 9.40
N ARG A 83 13.24 -3.89 9.96
CA ARG A 83 13.15 -3.61 11.41
C ARG A 83 11.69 -3.57 11.86
N VAL A 84 11.44 -4.12 13.03
CA VAL A 84 10.12 -3.97 13.69
C VAL A 84 10.09 -2.63 14.41
N ALA A 85 9.35 -1.67 13.88
CA ALA A 85 9.20 -0.34 14.47
C ALA A 85 7.89 0.32 14.03
N PRO A 86 7.24 1.12 14.89
CA PRO A 86 6.09 1.92 14.50
C PRO A 86 6.53 3.13 13.65
N ALA A 87 5.62 3.62 12.81
CA ALA A 87 5.86 4.76 11.93
C ALA A 87 6.20 6.05 12.70
N GLU A 88 5.67 6.20 13.90
CA GLU A 88 5.81 7.38 14.76
C GLU A 88 7.10 7.42 15.59
N ALA A 89 7.87 6.31 15.57
CA ALA A 89 9.13 6.17 16.32
C ALA A 89 10.03 5.13 15.63
N SER A 90 10.57 5.50 14.48
CA SER A 90 11.29 4.59 13.56
C SER A 90 12.66 4.12 14.08
N GLY A 91 13.24 4.86 15.02
CA GLY A 91 14.63 4.63 15.45
C GLY A 91 15.68 4.98 14.39
N ILE A 92 15.31 5.69 13.33
CA ILE A 92 16.21 6.19 12.28
C ILE A 92 16.87 7.49 12.75
N ASP A 93 18.10 7.73 12.39
CA ASP A 93 18.84 8.94 12.75
C ASP A 93 18.20 10.20 12.15
N SER A 94 18.32 11.33 12.84
CA SER A 94 17.81 12.60 12.36
C SER A 94 18.55 13.08 11.11
N ALA A 95 17.82 13.67 10.15
CA ALA A 95 18.37 14.23 8.92
C ALA A 95 19.27 13.24 8.13
N SER A 96 18.86 11.98 8.06
CA SER A 96 19.61 10.90 7.41
C SER A 96 18.95 10.35 6.16
N VAL A 97 17.64 10.57 5.96
CA VAL A 97 16.82 9.94 4.91
C VAL A 97 16.60 10.88 3.73
N ASP A 98 16.81 10.40 2.52
CA ASP A 98 16.58 11.14 1.27
C ASP A 98 15.12 11.03 0.80
N LEU A 99 14.51 9.86 1.01
CA LEU A 99 13.13 9.56 0.64
C LEU A 99 12.42 8.75 1.73
N ILE A 100 11.20 9.13 2.07
CA ILE A 100 10.26 8.27 2.78
C ILE A 100 9.15 7.86 1.83
N LEU A 101 8.87 6.57 1.74
CA LEU A 101 7.69 6.03 1.05
C LEU A 101 6.73 5.42 2.07
N VAL A 102 5.45 5.78 1.97
CA VAL A 102 4.34 5.13 2.68
C VAL A 102 3.38 4.56 1.65
N GLY A 103 3.41 3.24 1.47
CA GLY A 103 2.56 2.53 0.51
C GLY A 103 1.29 1.98 1.16
N GLN A 104 0.11 2.55 0.85
CA GLN A 104 -1.20 2.06 1.31
C GLN A 104 -1.34 1.89 2.84
N ALA A 105 -0.66 2.73 3.65
CA ALA A 105 -0.58 2.52 5.10
C ALA A 105 -0.89 3.75 5.97
N LEU A 106 -0.86 4.97 5.43
CA LEU A 106 -0.99 6.21 6.22
C LEU A 106 -2.23 6.25 7.13
N HIS A 107 -3.33 5.66 6.69
CA HIS A 107 -4.60 5.61 7.43
C HIS A 107 -4.55 4.81 8.74
N TRP A 108 -3.47 4.06 8.98
CA TRP A 108 -3.24 3.32 10.23
C TRP A 108 -2.44 4.09 11.27
N PHE A 109 -1.84 5.25 10.88
CA PHE A 109 -0.89 5.98 11.71
C PHE A 109 -1.56 7.01 12.63
N ASP A 110 -0.88 7.35 13.72
CA ASP A 110 -1.04 8.64 14.37
C ASP A 110 -0.37 9.69 13.47
N ILE A 111 -1.18 10.31 12.61
CA ILE A 111 -0.71 11.14 11.49
C ILE A 111 0.17 12.31 11.94
N ASP A 112 -0.18 12.99 13.03
CA ASP A 112 0.59 14.14 13.53
C ASP A 112 1.96 13.71 14.08
N ARG A 113 1.99 12.58 14.79
CA ARG A 113 3.24 12.01 15.29
C ARG A 113 4.10 11.47 14.16
N PHE A 114 3.50 10.80 13.17
CA PHE A 114 4.21 10.34 11.98
C PHE A 114 4.83 11.51 11.22
N PHE A 115 4.10 12.59 10.97
CA PHE A 115 4.68 13.76 10.29
C PHE A 115 5.79 14.43 11.09
N THR A 116 5.72 14.38 12.42
CA THR A 116 6.82 14.85 13.29
C THR A 116 8.07 13.99 13.10
N GLU A 117 7.91 12.68 13.09
CA GLU A 117 9.00 11.73 12.87
C GLU A 117 9.55 11.85 11.44
N ALA A 118 8.70 11.94 10.42
CA ALA A 118 9.10 12.14 9.04
C ALA A 118 9.97 13.41 8.86
N LYS A 119 9.57 14.52 9.47
CA LYS A 119 10.37 15.77 9.47
C LYS A 119 11.70 15.62 10.19
N ARG A 120 11.75 14.81 11.24
CA ARG A 120 12.96 14.58 12.03
C ARG A 120 14.00 13.80 11.22
N VAL A 121 13.58 12.76 10.53
CA VAL A 121 14.50 11.84 9.82
C VAL A 121 14.88 12.33 8.42
N LEU A 122 14.03 13.11 7.75
CA LEU A 122 14.33 13.63 6.41
C LEU A 122 15.51 14.61 6.42
N LYS A 123 16.38 14.44 5.43
CA LYS A 123 17.39 15.45 5.08
C LYS A 123 16.72 16.73 4.59
N GLU A 124 17.49 17.81 4.49
CA GLU A 124 17.08 19.01 3.77
C GLU A 124 16.79 18.66 2.32
N ASN A 125 15.64 19.10 1.80
CA ASN A 125 15.07 18.75 0.51
C ASN A 125 14.74 17.26 0.32
N GLY A 126 14.82 16.46 1.38
CA GLY A 126 14.34 15.07 1.34
C GLY A 126 12.84 14.99 1.05
N ALA A 127 12.39 13.94 0.41
CA ALA A 127 11.02 13.79 -0.05
C ALA A 127 10.21 12.81 0.82
N LEU A 128 8.92 13.14 1.03
CA LEU A 128 7.92 12.21 1.54
C LEU A 128 6.92 11.91 0.43
N ALA A 129 6.77 10.63 0.10
CA ALA A 129 5.78 10.12 -0.83
C ALA A 129 4.78 9.22 -0.09
N ILE A 130 3.50 9.48 -0.29
CA ILE A 130 2.40 8.69 0.26
C ILE A 130 1.57 8.19 -0.91
N SER A 131 1.46 6.88 -1.07
CA SER A 131 0.66 6.29 -2.13
C SER A 131 -0.56 5.56 -1.57
N SER A 132 -1.66 5.62 -2.32
CA SER A 132 -2.85 4.81 -2.10
C SER A 132 -3.46 4.37 -3.42
N TYR A 133 -4.23 3.29 -3.36
CA TYR A 133 -5.07 2.85 -4.47
C TYR A 133 -6.42 2.37 -3.94
N ASN A 134 -7.43 2.53 -4.78
CA ASN A 134 -8.79 2.15 -4.47
C ASN A 134 -9.19 0.83 -5.15
N VAL A 135 -10.45 0.71 -5.55
CA VAL A 135 -10.96 -0.45 -6.26
C VAL A 135 -10.32 -0.50 -7.65
N LEU A 136 -10.09 -1.71 -8.13
CA LEU A 136 -9.53 -2.00 -9.44
C LEU A 136 -10.50 -1.64 -10.59
N GLU A 137 -9.97 -1.60 -11.81
CA GLU A 137 -10.69 -1.37 -13.06
C GLU A 137 -10.33 -2.46 -14.07
N ILE A 138 -11.34 -3.04 -14.73
CA ILE A 138 -11.18 -4.10 -15.76
C ILE A 138 -12.05 -3.76 -16.98
N ALA A 139 -13.37 -3.80 -16.81
CA ALA A 139 -14.40 -3.52 -17.80
C ALA A 139 -15.69 -3.15 -17.08
N PRO A 140 -16.55 -2.29 -17.67
CA PRO A 140 -17.72 -1.73 -16.97
C PRO A 140 -18.63 -2.78 -16.32
N GLU A 141 -18.89 -3.88 -16.99
CA GLU A 141 -19.76 -4.96 -16.49
C GLU A 141 -19.13 -5.73 -15.32
N ILE A 142 -17.81 -5.91 -15.31
CA ILE A 142 -17.06 -6.55 -14.23
C ILE A 142 -16.94 -5.58 -13.06
N ASP A 143 -16.59 -4.34 -13.34
CA ASP A 143 -16.41 -3.28 -12.35
C ASP A 143 -17.71 -3.03 -11.56
N ALA A 144 -18.87 -3.10 -12.20
CA ALA A 144 -20.16 -2.97 -11.53
C ALA A 144 -20.37 -4.04 -10.44
N ILE A 145 -20.08 -5.30 -10.74
CA ILE A 145 -20.19 -6.43 -9.79
C ILE A 145 -19.20 -6.24 -8.63
N ILE A 146 -17.95 -5.84 -8.94
CA ILE A 146 -16.94 -5.62 -7.91
C ILE A 146 -17.30 -4.44 -7.01
N TRP A 147 -17.87 -3.36 -7.56
CA TRP A 147 -18.33 -2.23 -6.77
C TRP A 147 -19.53 -2.58 -5.88
N GLU A 148 -20.46 -3.42 -6.35
CA GLU A 148 -21.57 -3.94 -5.55
C GLU A 148 -21.01 -4.79 -4.38
N PHE A 149 -20.10 -5.73 -4.66
CA PHE A 149 -19.42 -6.52 -3.64
C PHE A 149 -18.70 -5.65 -2.62
N TYR A 150 -18.00 -4.61 -3.08
CA TYR A 150 -17.27 -3.66 -2.22
C TYR A 150 -18.18 -2.89 -1.28
N ARG A 151 -19.34 -2.41 -1.77
CA ARG A 151 -20.23 -1.52 -1.02
C ARG A 151 -21.26 -2.29 -0.19
N GLU A 152 -21.89 -3.26 -0.80
CA GLU A 152 -23.06 -3.93 -0.18
C GLU A 152 -22.62 -5.12 0.66
N THR A 153 -21.77 -5.98 0.13
CA THR A 153 -21.37 -7.21 0.83
C THR A 153 -20.30 -6.95 1.87
N THR A 154 -19.18 -6.32 1.45
CA THR A 154 -18.06 -6.06 2.36
C THR A 154 -18.10 -4.69 3.02
N GLY A 155 -18.98 -3.79 2.57
CA GLY A 155 -19.11 -2.43 3.06
C GLY A 155 -19.17 -2.29 4.57
N PRO A 156 -20.07 -3.02 5.27
CA PRO A 156 -20.18 -2.95 6.74
C PRO A 156 -18.94 -3.43 7.51
N PHE A 157 -18.01 -4.08 6.83
CA PHE A 157 -16.81 -4.67 7.44
C PHE A 157 -15.54 -3.84 7.19
N TRP A 158 -15.60 -2.80 6.36
CA TRP A 158 -14.47 -1.89 6.22
C TRP A 158 -14.21 -1.13 7.51
N PRO A 159 -12.94 -0.93 7.89
CA PRO A 159 -12.63 -0.07 9.04
C PRO A 159 -12.94 1.39 8.68
N PRO A 160 -13.31 2.25 9.66
CA PRO A 160 -13.59 3.67 9.41
C PRO A 160 -12.43 4.41 8.74
N GLU A 161 -11.20 4.00 9.01
CA GLU A 161 -9.98 4.56 8.44
C GLU A 161 -9.91 4.39 6.91
N ARG A 162 -10.74 3.49 6.33
CA ARG A 162 -10.85 3.28 4.87
C ARG A 162 -11.31 4.52 4.13
N GLU A 163 -12.13 5.38 4.75
CA GLU A 163 -12.58 6.65 4.19
C GLU A 163 -11.41 7.54 3.77
N LEU A 164 -10.30 7.53 4.52
CA LEU A 164 -9.10 8.29 4.16
C LEU A 164 -8.50 7.81 2.82
N VAL A 165 -8.53 6.50 2.57
CA VAL A 165 -8.05 5.92 1.30
C VAL A 165 -9.00 6.29 0.16
N GLU A 166 -10.32 6.17 0.37
CA GLU A 166 -11.34 6.48 -0.64
C GLU A 166 -11.31 7.95 -1.08
N THR A 167 -10.88 8.83 -0.18
CA THR A 167 -10.71 10.26 -0.45
C THR A 167 -9.28 10.65 -0.83
N ASP A 168 -8.41 9.67 -1.17
CA ASP A 168 -7.02 9.90 -1.59
C ASP A 168 -6.21 10.70 -0.58
N TYR A 169 -6.51 10.55 0.72
CA TYR A 169 -5.92 11.32 1.82
C TYR A 169 -6.08 12.85 1.68
N LYS A 170 -7.04 13.34 0.89
CA LYS A 170 -7.22 14.78 0.62
C LYS A 170 -7.60 15.58 1.86
N SER A 171 -8.28 14.96 2.82
CA SER A 171 -8.66 15.59 4.10
C SER A 171 -7.48 15.80 5.05
N ILE A 172 -6.35 15.11 4.82
CA ILE A 172 -5.18 15.20 5.67
C ILE A 172 -4.37 16.44 5.31
N ARG A 173 -4.13 17.30 6.31
CA ARG A 173 -3.20 18.43 6.15
C ARG A 173 -1.78 17.91 5.95
N PHE A 174 -1.21 18.18 4.76
CA PHE A 174 0.12 17.73 4.40
C PHE A 174 1.18 18.80 4.73
N PRO A 175 2.09 18.58 5.70
CA PRO A 175 2.95 19.64 6.23
C PRO A 175 4.29 19.77 5.50
N PHE A 176 4.34 19.44 4.21
CA PHE A 176 5.49 19.53 3.32
C PHE A 176 5.17 20.43 2.13
N ALA A 177 6.19 20.90 1.41
CA ALA A 177 5.99 21.63 0.16
C ALA A 177 5.54 20.64 -0.92
N GLU A 178 4.23 20.63 -1.19
CA GLU A 178 3.60 19.62 -2.05
C GLU A 178 4.02 19.80 -3.51
N LEU A 179 4.33 18.70 -4.18
CA LEU A 179 4.61 18.60 -5.60
C LEU A 179 3.39 18.06 -6.34
N SER A 180 3.30 18.33 -7.64
CA SER A 180 2.29 17.73 -8.52
C SER A 180 2.90 16.49 -9.19
N PRO A 181 2.65 15.29 -8.70
CA PRO A 181 3.24 14.07 -9.26
C PRO A 181 2.61 13.70 -10.59
N THR A 182 3.36 12.95 -11.39
CA THR A 182 2.83 12.22 -12.54
C THR A 182 1.80 11.18 -12.08
N ARG A 183 0.84 10.86 -12.94
CA ARG A 183 -0.10 9.78 -12.66
C ARG A 183 0.55 8.42 -12.89
N PHE A 184 0.33 7.51 -11.98
CA PHE A 184 0.78 6.13 -12.06
C PHE A 184 -0.43 5.20 -11.94
N GLU A 185 -0.25 3.99 -12.43
CA GLU A 185 -1.21 2.90 -12.24
C GLU A 185 -0.43 1.59 -12.06
N MET A 186 -0.92 0.74 -11.19
CA MET A 186 -0.46 -0.65 -11.13
C MET A 186 -1.25 -1.46 -12.14
N ARG A 187 -0.63 -2.45 -12.74
CA ARG A 187 -1.25 -3.33 -13.74
C ARG A 187 -0.86 -4.77 -13.47
N GLU A 188 -1.86 -5.64 -13.55
CA GLU A 188 -1.67 -7.09 -13.50
C GLU A 188 -2.41 -7.75 -14.65
N ARG A 189 -1.98 -8.95 -14.98
CA ARG A 189 -2.65 -9.80 -15.97
C ARG A 189 -3.13 -11.07 -15.28
N TRP A 190 -4.39 -11.07 -14.88
CA TRP A 190 -4.99 -12.13 -14.08
C TRP A 190 -6.18 -12.79 -14.79
N ASN A 191 -6.37 -14.07 -14.52
CA ASN A 191 -7.61 -14.78 -14.79
C ASN A 191 -8.59 -14.60 -13.60
N LEU A 192 -9.81 -15.15 -13.74
CA LEU A 192 -10.84 -15.01 -12.72
C LEU A 192 -10.43 -15.59 -11.36
N HIS A 193 -9.69 -16.70 -11.35
CA HIS A 193 -9.23 -17.33 -10.10
C HIS A 193 -8.25 -16.44 -9.32
N GLN A 194 -7.37 -15.76 -10.04
CA GLN A 194 -6.41 -14.81 -9.43
C GLN A 194 -7.14 -13.57 -8.90
N LEU A 195 -8.13 -13.05 -9.64
CA LEU A 195 -8.98 -11.96 -9.16
C LEU A 195 -9.74 -12.36 -7.89
N ALA A 196 -10.36 -13.53 -7.86
CA ALA A 196 -11.02 -14.05 -6.67
C ALA A 196 -10.04 -14.18 -5.48
N GLY A 197 -8.81 -14.64 -5.74
CA GLY A 197 -7.73 -14.66 -4.75
C GLY A 197 -7.45 -13.27 -4.18
N TYR A 198 -7.37 -12.26 -5.04
CA TYR A 198 -7.18 -10.85 -4.62
C TYR A 198 -8.34 -10.34 -3.75
N LEU A 199 -9.61 -10.58 -4.14
CA LEU A 199 -10.78 -10.17 -3.37
C LEU A 199 -10.79 -10.80 -1.96
N ARG A 200 -10.30 -12.05 -1.82
CA ARG A 200 -10.11 -12.71 -0.52
C ARG A 200 -9.08 -12.01 0.36
N THR A 201 -8.08 -11.32 -0.22
CA THR A 201 -7.08 -10.58 0.57
C THR A 201 -7.61 -9.28 1.19
N TRP A 202 -8.80 -8.83 0.83
CA TRP A 202 -9.35 -7.60 1.40
C TRP A 202 -9.64 -7.78 2.90
N SER A 203 -9.24 -6.82 3.72
CA SER A 203 -9.44 -6.88 5.17
C SER A 203 -10.93 -6.96 5.54
N ALA A 204 -11.81 -6.32 4.77
CA ALA A 204 -13.26 -6.41 4.95
C ALA A 204 -13.79 -7.80 4.62
N THR A 205 -13.29 -8.46 3.57
CA THR A 205 -13.62 -9.86 3.24
C THR A 205 -13.24 -10.79 4.38
N GLN A 206 -12.03 -10.64 4.93
CA GLN A 206 -11.57 -11.46 6.05
C GLN A 206 -12.41 -11.24 7.32
N LYS A 207 -12.80 -10.00 7.61
CA LYS A 207 -13.72 -9.71 8.72
C LYS A 207 -15.12 -10.29 8.48
N PHE A 208 -15.61 -10.24 7.23
CA PHE A 208 -16.88 -10.87 6.87
C PHE A 208 -16.83 -12.38 7.15
N ILE A 209 -15.80 -13.07 6.65
CA ILE A 209 -15.62 -14.52 6.87
C ILE A 209 -15.60 -14.85 8.36
N GLY A 210 -14.82 -14.10 9.14
CA GLY A 210 -14.75 -14.28 10.60
C GLY A 210 -16.09 -14.06 11.32
N ALA A 211 -16.91 -13.15 10.81
CA ALA A 211 -18.21 -12.82 11.44
C ALA A 211 -19.36 -13.72 10.97
N ARG A 212 -19.33 -14.19 9.72
CA ARG A 212 -20.43 -14.94 9.07
C ARG A 212 -20.17 -16.43 8.93
N GLY A 213 -18.90 -16.85 8.96
CA GLY A 213 -18.50 -18.27 8.87
C GLY A 213 -18.49 -18.85 7.46
N PHE A 214 -18.60 -18.03 6.41
CA PHE A 214 -18.50 -18.46 5.02
C PHE A 214 -17.77 -17.41 4.17
N ASP A 215 -17.23 -17.81 3.01
CA ASP A 215 -16.51 -16.93 2.10
C ASP A 215 -17.47 -16.24 1.13
N PRO A 216 -17.61 -14.90 1.18
CA PRO A 216 -18.51 -14.18 0.30
C PRO A 216 -17.98 -14.09 -1.15
N VAL A 217 -16.69 -14.39 -1.36
CA VAL A 217 -16.06 -14.35 -2.70
C VAL A 217 -16.57 -15.48 -3.58
N ASP A 218 -17.03 -16.59 -3.02
CA ASP A 218 -17.60 -17.69 -3.81
C ASP A 218 -18.81 -17.22 -4.62
N SER A 219 -19.73 -16.48 -3.99
CA SER A 219 -20.92 -15.95 -4.68
C SER A 219 -20.55 -14.90 -5.73
N VAL A 220 -19.68 -13.94 -5.41
CA VAL A 220 -19.28 -12.92 -6.40
C VAL A 220 -18.44 -13.51 -7.54
N ALA A 221 -17.70 -14.59 -7.30
CA ALA A 221 -16.99 -15.31 -8.37
C ALA A 221 -17.94 -15.98 -9.35
N GLU A 222 -19.08 -16.53 -8.89
CA GLU A 222 -20.14 -17.07 -9.75
C GLU A 222 -20.78 -15.97 -10.62
N GLU A 223 -21.04 -14.79 -10.04
CA GLU A 223 -21.56 -13.64 -10.81
C GLU A 223 -20.53 -13.16 -11.85
N LEU A 224 -19.28 -12.98 -11.43
CA LEU A 224 -18.19 -12.60 -12.33
C LEU A 224 -17.99 -13.60 -13.47
N TRP A 225 -18.17 -14.90 -13.23
CA TRP A 225 -18.08 -15.91 -14.29
C TRP A 225 -19.05 -15.63 -15.44
N THR A 226 -20.26 -15.17 -15.16
CA THR A 226 -21.27 -14.91 -16.19
C THR A 226 -20.83 -13.85 -17.20
N VAL A 227 -20.07 -12.84 -16.75
CA VAL A 227 -19.55 -11.73 -17.57
C VAL A 227 -18.13 -11.98 -18.06
N TRP A 228 -17.34 -12.78 -17.33
CA TRP A 228 -15.99 -13.17 -17.73
C TRP A 228 -16.01 -14.19 -18.88
N LYS A 229 -17.04 -15.04 -18.95
CA LYS A 229 -17.30 -16.09 -19.96
C LYS A 229 -16.33 -17.26 -19.89
N ASN A 230 -15.02 -17.02 -19.93
CA ASN A 230 -13.99 -18.05 -19.79
C ASN A 230 -13.09 -17.70 -18.59
N PRO A 231 -13.19 -18.43 -17.46
CA PRO A 231 -12.45 -18.09 -16.24
C PRO A 231 -10.92 -18.19 -16.39
N GLU A 232 -10.43 -18.93 -17.39
CA GLU A 232 -8.99 -19.00 -17.69
C GLU A 232 -8.50 -17.86 -18.59
N GLU A 233 -9.40 -17.08 -19.16
CA GLU A 233 -9.03 -15.90 -19.94
C GLU A 233 -8.33 -14.88 -19.05
N VAL A 234 -7.12 -14.49 -19.46
CA VAL A 234 -6.32 -13.48 -18.75
C VAL A 234 -6.73 -12.09 -19.20
N ARG A 235 -7.14 -11.24 -18.27
CA ARG A 235 -7.49 -9.83 -18.51
C ARG A 235 -6.51 -8.90 -17.85
N GLU A 236 -6.35 -7.72 -18.42
CA GLU A 236 -5.59 -6.63 -17.78
C GLU A 236 -6.46 -6.00 -16.69
N ILE A 237 -5.89 -5.91 -15.50
CA ILE A 237 -6.50 -5.30 -14.33
C ILE A 237 -5.65 -4.09 -13.95
N LYS A 238 -6.31 -2.97 -13.67
CA LYS A 238 -5.64 -1.70 -13.35
C LYS A 238 -6.05 -1.21 -11.97
N TRP A 239 -5.09 -0.60 -11.28
CA TRP A 239 -5.33 0.17 -10.06
C TRP A 239 -4.74 1.56 -10.27
N PRO A 240 -5.57 2.60 -10.46
CA PRO A 240 -5.09 3.98 -10.42
C PRO A 240 -4.37 4.24 -9.10
N LEU A 241 -3.13 4.70 -9.17
CA LEU A 241 -2.31 4.98 -8.00
C LEU A 241 -2.37 6.48 -7.68
N HIS A 242 -2.93 6.80 -6.53
CA HIS A 242 -2.92 8.16 -6.00
C HIS A 242 -1.62 8.39 -5.25
N LEU A 243 -0.93 9.46 -5.58
CA LEU A 243 0.37 9.79 -4.99
C LEU A 243 0.36 11.23 -4.49
N ARG A 244 0.64 11.42 -3.19
CA ARG A 244 0.94 12.72 -2.60
C ARG A 244 2.42 12.77 -2.29
N VAL A 245 3.07 13.81 -2.78
CA VAL A 245 4.52 13.99 -2.62
C VAL A 245 4.80 15.39 -2.12
N GLY A 246 5.72 15.52 -1.20
CA GLY A 246 6.21 16.80 -0.76
C GLY A 246 7.65 16.74 -0.30
N VAL A 247 8.31 17.91 -0.36
CA VAL A 247 9.71 18.05 0.03
C VAL A 247 9.85 18.78 1.36
N SER A 248 10.81 18.33 2.14
CA SER A 248 11.19 18.96 3.39
C SER A 248 11.95 20.26 3.10
N LYS A 249 11.38 21.41 3.47
CA LYS A 249 12.09 22.69 3.47
C LYS A 249 12.48 23.00 4.91
N ARG A 250 13.76 23.18 5.20
CA ARG A 250 14.14 23.82 6.46
C ARG A 250 13.67 25.28 6.39
N ARG A 251 13.00 25.70 7.46
CA ARG A 251 12.74 27.13 7.70
C ARG A 251 14.01 27.79 8.23
#